data_2600840eedbdd02b7fdab65a7fa93c87
#
_entry.id   2600840eedbdd02b7fdab65a7fa93c87
#
_cell.length_a   1.000
_cell.length_b   1.000
_cell.length_c   1.000
_cell.angle_alpha   90.00
_cell.angle_beta   90.00
_cell.angle_gamma   90.00
#
_symmetry.space_group_name_H-M   'P 1'
#
loop_
_entity.id
_entity.type
_entity.pdbx_description
1 polymer ?
#
loop_
_entity_poly.entity_id
_entity_poly.type
_entity_poly.pdbx_seq_one_letter_code
_entity_poly.pdbx_strand_id
1 'polypeptide(L)'
;MDGASSVNTGWREADRSMSSGRPVAREPVPAPPPLAAAPAPVRVSRESAPNQATLAAWNELVLHTEGTDVTQLSVWATIRALAGYTPTFLFAYQNNTLVGGALLLRRRLLGFLTIGYLPYGPVIHPEVPDRPAVLAAMLEELNTFARQQRLMFIQPPEHAHDVSEALLARGYRPSKAGVAPAGSYRLDLTPPLEEIRAGFSKRLKSWTNRWESKGVRVRHGDERDLPLLLSLMAHTGERQGFRPPPLAYVQTLYRELGQLGNAALFVGEVNGVAVSADVVTVCGGMVRGRLGGFNGDGETGKLSVPAAVRWEIIKWAKERGYHYLDFGGLPERMLTDMIDRGIHTSDEWPSAQRSKLQFNGTPFRYPTPVELVRPTVLRLTYDWGTSHPSGMRVVQTVKDVLRGVRGRSSGAKYL
;
A
#
# COMPACT_ATOMS: atom_id res chain seq x y z
N MET A 1 28.51 42.16 -48.59
CA MET A 1 29.46 41.26 -49.20
C MET A 1 28.82 39.90 -49.06
N ASP A 2 27.92 39.60 -49.91
CA ASP A 2 27.98 38.98 -51.25
C ASP A 2 28.34 37.50 -51.17
N GLY A 3 27.47 36.73 -51.72
CA GLY A 3 27.73 35.44 -52.30
C GLY A 3 26.55 34.48 -52.41
N ALA A 4 25.58 34.82 -53.25
CA ALA A 4 24.58 33.88 -53.77
C ALA A 4 25.16 33.07 -54.94
N SER A 5 24.76 31.80 -55.13
CA SER A 5 24.78 31.10 -56.40
C SER A 5 23.93 29.86 -56.28
N SER A 6 22.77 29.79 -56.80
CA SER A 6 22.19 29.58 -58.14
C SER A 6 22.16 28.11 -58.57
N VAL A 7 20.97 27.56 -58.53
CA VAL A 7 20.17 26.73 -59.48
C VAL A 7 20.90 26.13 -60.66
N ASN A 8 20.76 24.83 -60.91
CA ASN A 8 20.69 24.33 -62.30
C ASN A 8 19.66 23.18 -62.42
N THR A 9 18.66 23.46 -63.26
CA THR A 9 17.64 22.57 -63.79
C THR A 9 18.21 21.84 -65.00
N GLY A 10 18.06 20.54 -65.10
CA GLY A 10 18.37 19.73 -66.23
C GLY A 10 17.30 18.72 -66.57
N TRP A 11 16.38 19.12 -67.40
CA TRP A 11 15.47 18.20 -68.10
C TRP A 11 16.23 17.49 -69.21
N ARG A 12 16.14 16.14 -69.28
CA ARG A 12 16.37 15.37 -70.51
C ARG A 12 15.22 14.42 -70.74
N GLU A 13 14.52 14.65 -71.82
CA GLU A 13 13.66 13.68 -72.51
C GLU A 13 14.51 12.50 -73.02
N ALA A 14 14.01 11.29 -72.82
CA ALA A 14 14.37 10.13 -73.59
C ALA A 14 13.28 9.06 -73.60
N ASP A 15 12.63 8.97 -74.65
CA ASP A 15 12.37 7.78 -75.42
C ASP A 15 11.31 6.78 -75.05
N ARG A 16 10.26 6.78 -75.87
CA ARG A 16 9.17 5.79 -75.83
C ARG A 16 9.66 4.52 -76.55
N SER A 17 9.75 3.42 -75.84
CA SER A 17 9.67 2.08 -76.43
C SER A 17 8.47 1.35 -75.86
N MET A 18 7.44 1.14 -76.65
CA MET A 18 6.31 0.29 -76.37
C MET A 18 6.76 -1.16 -76.26
N SER A 19 6.71 -1.76 -75.11
CA SER A 19 6.80 -3.20 -74.88
C SER A 19 5.45 -3.72 -74.42
N SER A 20 4.84 -4.57 -75.26
CA SER A 20 3.60 -5.29 -74.96
C SER A 20 3.82 -6.30 -73.83
N GLY A 21 3.56 -5.88 -72.57
CA GLY A 21 3.58 -6.74 -71.39
C GLY A 21 2.23 -7.44 -71.18
N ARG A 22 2.25 -8.76 -71.11
CA ARG A 22 1.13 -9.60 -70.63
C ARG A 22 0.61 -9.13 -69.31
N PRO A 23 -0.73 -9.25 -69.03
CA PRO A 23 -1.28 -8.90 -67.71
C PRO A 23 -0.72 -9.86 -66.65
N VAL A 24 0.02 -9.32 -65.70
CA VAL A 24 0.45 -10.03 -64.49
C VAL A 24 -0.80 -10.27 -63.66
N ALA A 25 -1.14 -11.54 -63.48
CA ALA A 25 -2.21 -11.93 -62.53
C ALA A 25 -1.87 -11.37 -61.12
N ARG A 26 -2.71 -10.50 -60.59
CA ARG A 26 -2.61 -10.05 -59.20
C ARG A 26 -2.84 -11.25 -58.30
N GLU A 27 -1.86 -11.58 -57.45
CA GLU A 27 -2.06 -12.52 -56.34
C GLU A 27 -3.23 -12.03 -55.46
N PRO A 28 -4.11 -12.96 -55.03
CA PRO A 28 -5.20 -12.58 -54.13
C PRO A 28 -4.62 -12.02 -52.83
N VAL A 29 -5.05 -10.80 -52.47
CA VAL A 29 -4.73 -10.19 -51.17
C VAL A 29 -5.17 -11.17 -50.08
N PRO A 30 -4.31 -11.59 -49.16
CA PRO A 30 -4.69 -12.49 -48.09
C PRO A 30 -5.84 -11.86 -47.29
N ALA A 31 -6.85 -12.68 -46.95
CA ALA A 31 -7.97 -12.24 -46.13
C ALA A 31 -7.44 -11.68 -44.78
N PRO A 32 -8.01 -10.58 -44.28
CA PRO A 32 -7.61 -10.04 -42.98
C PRO A 32 -7.77 -11.14 -41.95
N PRO A 33 -6.83 -11.23 -40.95
CA PRO A 33 -6.94 -12.19 -39.88
C PRO A 33 -8.32 -12.05 -39.21
N PRO A 34 -8.95 -13.15 -38.73
CA PRO A 34 -10.24 -13.09 -38.06
C PRO A 34 -10.12 -12.11 -36.87
N LEU A 35 -11.08 -11.19 -36.77
CA LEU A 35 -11.20 -10.29 -35.64
C LEU A 35 -11.10 -11.13 -34.36
N ALA A 36 -10.13 -10.81 -33.50
CA ALA A 36 -10.00 -11.45 -32.18
C ALA A 36 -11.38 -11.46 -31.51
N ALA A 37 -11.81 -12.62 -31.04
CA ALA A 37 -13.11 -12.76 -30.38
C ALA A 37 -13.25 -11.68 -29.31
N ALA A 38 -14.39 -10.98 -29.29
CA ALA A 38 -14.64 -9.94 -28.30
C ALA A 38 -14.41 -10.51 -26.88
N PRO A 39 -13.70 -9.80 -26.01
CA PRO A 39 -13.44 -10.32 -24.67
C PRO A 39 -14.77 -10.62 -23.97
N ALA A 40 -14.80 -11.74 -23.25
CA ALA A 40 -16.01 -12.15 -22.53
C ALA A 40 -16.48 -11.06 -21.54
N PRO A 41 -17.81 -10.86 -21.41
CA PRO A 41 -18.34 -9.84 -20.52
C PRO A 41 -17.92 -10.06 -19.06
N VAL A 42 -17.57 -8.98 -18.39
CA VAL A 42 -17.23 -9.00 -16.96
C VAL A 42 -18.50 -8.94 -16.14
N ARG A 43 -18.67 -9.92 -15.23
CA ARG A 43 -19.76 -9.95 -14.26
C ARG A 43 -19.21 -9.63 -12.87
N VAL A 44 -19.81 -8.67 -12.17
CA VAL A 44 -19.45 -8.35 -10.78
C VAL A 44 -20.56 -8.83 -9.85
N SER A 45 -20.21 -9.62 -8.82
CA SER A 45 -21.10 -9.98 -7.73
C SER A 45 -20.77 -9.18 -6.47
N ARG A 46 -21.79 -8.95 -5.65
CA ARG A 46 -21.68 -8.26 -4.36
C ARG A 46 -22.20 -9.16 -3.26
N GLU A 47 -21.36 -9.51 -2.30
CA GLU A 47 -21.65 -10.51 -1.28
C GLU A 47 -21.25 -10.00 0.11
N SER A 48 -22.10 -10.27 1.11
CA SER A 48 -21.81 -9.96 2.52
C SER A 48 -21.29 -11.19 3.30
N ALA A 49 -21.56 -12.39 2.81
CA ALA A 49 -21.16 -13.66 3.39
C ALA A 49 -20.81 -14.67 2.29
N PRO A 50 -19.68 -14.50 1.60
CA PRO A 50 -19.23 -15.43 0.58
C PRO A 50 -18.94 -16.81 1.16
N ASN A 51 -19.07 -17.86 0.33
CA ASN A 51 -18.69 -19.20 0.74
C ASN A 51 -17.16 -19.36 0.85
N GLN A 52 -16.71 -20.41 1.52
CA GLN A 52 -15.30 -20.69 1.78
C GLN A 52 -14.46 -20.84 0.50
N ALA A 53 -14.99 -21.47 -0.54
CA ALA A 53 -14.28 -21.65 -1.80
C ALA A 53 -14.04 -20.31 -2.50
N THR A 54 -15.03 -19.41 -2.51
CA THR A 54 -14.88 -18.05 -3.04
C THR A 54 -13.87 -17.24 -2.23
N LEU A 55 -13.89 -17.34 -0.89
CA LEU A 55 -12.92 -16.65 -0.03
C LEU A 55 -11.50 -17.18 -0.23
N ALA A 56 -11.33 -18.50 -0.44
CA ALA A 56 -10.03 -19.09 -0.73
C ALA A 56 -9.47 -18.57 -2.06
N ALA A 57 -10.28 -18.60 -3.13
CA ALA A 57 -9.89 -18.06 -4.44
C ALA A 57 -9.56 -16.55 -4.37
N TRP A 58 -10.31 -15.79 -3.58
CA TRP A 58 -10.04 -14.38 -3.33
C TRP A 58 -8.70 -14.14 -2.61
N ASN A 59 -8.44 -14.87 -1.53
CA ASN A 59 -7.19 -14.76 -0.79
C ASN A 59 -5.99 -15.11 -1.69
N GLU A 60 -6.12 -16.16 -2.51
CA GLU A 60 -5.10 -16.56 -3.47
C GLU A 60 -4.79 -15.44 -4.46
N LEU A 61 -5.83 -14.83 -5.05
CA LEU A 61 -5.67 -13.70 -5.95
C LEU A 61 -4.96 -12.52 -5.26
N VAL A 62 -5.35 -12.19 -4.02
CA VAL A 62 -4.72 -11.10 -3.26
C VAL A 62 -3.26 -11.40 -2.95
N LEU A 63 -2.93 -12.62 -2.51
CA LEU A 63 -1.58 -13.02 -2.14
C LEU A 63 -0.62 -13.02 -3.33
N HIS A 64 -1.10 -13.35 -4.53
CA HIS A 64 -0.28 -13.44 -5.74
C HIS A 64 -0.29 -12.15 -6.58
N THR A 65 -1.07 -11.14 -6.19
CA THR A 65 -1.04 -9.84 -6.89
C THR A 65 -0.07 -8.90 -6.19
N GLU A 66 0.96 -8.47 -6.91
CA GLU A 66 1.94 -7.50 -6.38
C GLU A 66 1.28 -6.16 -6.04
N GLY A 67 1.80 -5.51 -4.99
CA GLY A 67 1.28 -4.21 -4.55
C GLY A 67 -0.02 -4.26 -3.75
N THR A 68 -0.50 -5.47 -3.40
CA THR A 68 -1.65 -5.67 -2.49
C THR A 68 -1.23 -5.60 -1.03
N ASP A 69 -2.21 -5.65 -0.15
CA ASP A 69 -1.99 -5.61 1.30
C ASP A 69 -2.91 -6.62 2.01
N VAL A 70 -2.47 -7.13 3.16
CA VAL A 70 -3.27 -8.05 4.01
C VAL A 70 -4.64 -7.50 4.36
N THR A 71 -4.86 -6.19 4.20
CA THR A 71 -6.16 -5.55 4.41
C THR A 71 -7.21 -5.92 3.37
N GLN A 72 -6.82 -6.61 2.29
CA GLN A 72 -7.73 -7.21 1.32
C GLN A 72 -7.97 -8.71 1.55
N LEU A 73 -7.20 -9.37 2.41
CA LEU A 73 -7.48 -10.78 2.77
C LEU A 73 -8.81 -10.90 3.52
N SER A 74 -9.50 -12.01 3.31
CA SER A 74 -10.82 -12.24 3.92
C SER A 74 -10.81 -12.18 5.45
N VAL A 75 -9.73 -12.63 6.09
CA VAL A 75 -9.54 -12.55 7.56
C VAL A 75 -9.48 -11.10 8.07
N TRP A 76 -9.18 -10.13 7.23
CA TRP A 76 -9.22 -8.72 7.61
C TRP A 76 -10.62 -8.27 8.02
N ALA A 77 -11.66 -8.88 7.46
CA ALA A 77 -13.05 -8.65 7.88
C ALA A 77 -13.24 -8.99 9.36
N THR A 78 -12.73 -10.14 9.83
CA THR A 78 -12.77 -10.58 11.23
C THR A 78 -12.01 -9.60 12.13
N ILE A 79 -10.81 -9.19 11.74
CA ILE A 79 -10.01 -8.22 12.50
C ILE A 79 -10.75 -6.88 12.62
N ARG A 80 -11.38 -6.41 11.54
CA ARG A 80 -12.10 -5.12 11.53
C ARG A 80 -13.47 -5.18 12.19
N ALA A 81 -14.06 -6.35 12.35
CA ALA A 81 -15.30 -6.54 13.11
C ALA A 81 -15.14 -6.07 14.58
N LEU A 82 -13.95 -6.25 15.19
CA LEU A 82 -13.63 -5.73 16.53
C LEU A 82 -13.77 -4.21 16.63
N ALA A 83 -13.58 -3.49 15.54
CA ALA A 83 -13.79 -2.05 15.45
C ALA A 83 -15.19 -1.67 14.95
N GLY A 84 -16.13 -2.62 14.89
CA GLY A 84 -17.52 -2.40 14.47
C GLY A 84 -17.71 -2.20 12.97
N TYR A 85 -16.79 -2.72 12.14
CA TYR A 85 -16.98 -2.77 10.69
C TYR A 85 -17.73 -4.03 10.27
N THR A 86 -18.54 -3.88 9.23
CA THR A 86 -19.17 -4.99 8.50
C THR A 86 -18.56 -5.06 7.10
N PRO A 87 -18.16 -6.27 6.64
CA PRO A 87 -17.59 -6.46 5.32
C PRO A 87 -18.65 -6.47 4.23
N THR A 88 -18.23 -6.13 3.02
CA THR A 88 -18.90 -6.38 1.76
C THR A 88 -17.82 -6.72 0.75
N PHE A 89 -17.95 -7.86 0.09
CA PHE A 89 -17.04 -8.28 -0.96
C PHE A 89 -17.62 -7.94 -2.32
N LEU A 90 -16.80 -7.47 -3.22
CA LEU A 90 -17.05 -7.43 -4.66
C LEU A 90 -16.17 -8.48 -5.31
N PHE A 91 -16.71 -9.27 -6.24
CA PHE A 91 -15.95 -10.25 -7.02
C PHE A 91 -16.24 -10.04 -8.49
N ALA A 92 -15.20 -9.84 -9.29
CA ALA A 92 -15.28 -9.71 -10.73
C ALA A 92 -14.89 -11.04 -11.39
N TYR A 93 -15.78 -11.53 -12.23
CA TYR A 93 -15.61 -12.78 -12.97
C TYR A 93 -15.61 -12.55 -14.48
N GLN A 94 -14.74 -13.26 -15.16
CA GLN A 94 -14.70 -13.38 -16.62
C GLN A 94 -14.64 -14.88 -16.97
N ASN A 95 -15.56 -15.38 -17.77
CA ASN A 95 -15.69 -16.83 -18.07
C ASN A 95 -15.72 -17.71 -16.78
N ASN A 96 -16.44 -17.29 -15.73
CA ASN A 96 -16.52 -17.93 -14.41
C ASN A 96 -15.18 -17.95 -13.61
N THR A 97 -14.11 -17.40 -14.14
CA THR A 97 -12.85 -17.25 -13.41
C THR A 97 -12.86 -15.92 -12.64
N LEU A 98 -12.45 -15.96 -11.38
CA LEU A 98 -12.27 -14.78 -10.55
C LEU A 98 -11.05 -13.98 -11.06
N VAL A 99 -11.29 -12.78 -11.59
CA VAL A 99 -10.26 -11.93 -12.18
C VAL A 99 -10.00 -10.64 -11.40
N GLY A 100 -10.80 -10.37 -10.38
CA GLY A 100 -10.63 -9.21 -9.51
C GLY A 100 -11.64 -9.18 -8.38
N GLY A 101 -11.47 -8.21 -7.48
CA GLY A 101 -12.39 -8.04 -6.37
C GLY A 101 -12.03 -6.89 -5.45
N ALA A 102 -12.78 -6.75 -4.36
CA ALA A 102 -12.53 -5.78 -3.31
C ALA A 102 -13.18 -6.20 -2.00
N LEU A 103 -12.45 -6.10 -0.89
CA LEU A 103 -13.03 -6.14 0.46
C LEU A 103 -13.35 -4.71 0.90
N LEU A 104 -14.62 -4.38 0.91
CA LEU A 104 -15.17 -3.11 1.38
C LEU A 104 -15.58 -3.23 2.84
N LEU A 105 -15.24 -2.23 3.63
CA LEU A 105 -15.56 -2.15 5.05
C LEU A 105 -16.57 -1.03 5.29
N ARG A 106 -17.69 -1.32 5.94
CA ARG A 106 -18.70 -0.34 6.29
C ARG A 106 -18.82 -0.22 7.80
N ARG A 107 -18.92 0.99 8.31
CA ARG A 107 -19.20 1.28 9.73
C ARG A 107 -20.27 2.33 9.87
N ARG A 108 -21.18 2.15 10.84
CA ARG A 108 -22.16 3.15 11.23
C ARG A 108 -21.70 3.84 12.50
N LEU A 109 -21.66 5.16 12.50
CA LEU A 109 -21.36 6.00 13.65
C LEU A 109 -22.59 6.84 14.01
N LEU A 110 -22.84 7.04 15.31
CA LEU A 110 -23.92 7.88 15.84
C LEU A 110 -25.31 7.56 15.23
N GLY A 111 -25.53 6.32 14.79
CA GLY A 111 -26.78 5.86 14.21
C GLY A 111 -27.06 6.29 12.76
N PHE A 112 -26.58 7.45 12.32
CA PHE A 112 -26.89 8.03 11.00
C PHE A 112 -25.69 8.21 10.07
N LEU A 113 -24.48 8.32 10.60
CA LEU A 113 -23.27 8.52 9.80
C LEU A 113 -22.69 7.18 9.34
N THR A 114 -22.85 6.86 8.07
CA THR A 114 -22.26 5.66 7.47
C THR A 114 -20.94 5.98 6.79
N ILE A 115 -19.91 5.21 7.12
CA ILE A 115 -18.57 5.34 6.56
C ILE A 115 -18.22 4.06 5.83
N GLY A 116 -17.83 4.18 4.57
CA GLY A 116 -17.22 3.15 3.75
C GLY A 116 -15.71 3.32 3.69
N TYR A 117 -14.99 2.23 3.68
CA TYR A 117 -13.55 2.21 3.52
C TYR A 117 -13.11 1.05 2.64
N LEU A 118 -12.30 1.34 1.64
CA LEU A 118 -11.63 0.37 0.78
C LEU A 118 -10.12 0.56 0.91
N PRO A 119 -9.44 -0.26 1.72
CA PRO A 119 -7.98 -0.23 1.83
C PRO A 119 -7.33 -1.03 0.71
N TYR A 120 -6.38 -0.44 -0.01
CA TYR A 120 -5.56 -1.09 -1.06
C TYR A 120 -6.37 -1.93 -2.07
N GLY A 121 -7.48 -1.36 -2.54
CA GLY A 121 -8.37 -1.99 -3.52
C GLY A 121 -8.96 -0.97 -4.51
N PRO A 122 -9.63 -1.45 -5.58
CA PRO A 122 -9.88 -2.85 -5.94
C PRO A 122 -8.62 -3.57 -6.43
N VAL A 123 -8.57 -4.89 -6.23
CA VAL A 123 -7.50 -5.75 -6.74
C VAL A 123 -7.96 -6.38 -8.04
N ILE A 124 -7.11 -6.35 -9.07
CA ILE A 124 -7.36 -6.96 -10.38
C ILE A 124 -6.15 -7.84 -10.71
N HIS A 125 -6.41 -9.06 -11.17
CA HIS A 125 -5.37 -10.00 -11.56
C HIS A 125 -4.44 -9.37 -12.62
N PRO A 126 -3.11 -9.43 -12.47
CA PRO A 126 -2.18 -8.74 -13.36
C PRO A 126 -2.26 -9.23 -14.81
N GLU A 127 -2.57 -10.50 -15.03
CA GLU A 127 -2.61 -11.12 -16.34
C GLU A 127 -3.98 -11.08 -17.03
N VAL A 128 -4.95 -10.31 -16.49
CA VAL A 128 -6.25 -10.18 -17.13
C VAL A 128 -6.10 -9.46 -18.48
N PRO A 129 -6.62 -10.01 -19.60
CA PRO A 129 -6.39 -9.44 -20.93
C PRO A 129 -6.98 -8.04 -21.11
N ASP A 130 -8.14 -7.76 -20.50
CA ASP A 130 -8.82 -6.48 -20.59
C ASP A 130 -9.02 -5.89 -19.17
N ARG A 131 -7.91 -5.41 -18.59
CA ARG A 131 -7.92 -4.74 -17.29
C ARG A 131 -8.86 -3.51 -17.26
N PRO A 132 -8.93 -2.64 -18.31
CA PRO A 132 -9.85 -1.51 -18.33
C PRO A 132 -11.32 -1.91 -18.19
N ALA A 133 -11.76 -2.97 -18.88
CA ALA A 133 -13.15 -3.45 -18.77
C ALA A 133 -13.47 -3.99 -17.36
N VAL A 134 -12.53 -4.76 -16.77
CA VAL A 134 -12.69 -5.25 -15.39
C VAL A 134 -12.75 -4.08 -14.41
N LEU A 135 -11.85 -3.12 -14.53
CA LEU A 135 -11.83 -1.93 -13.70
C LEU A 135 -13.14 -1.13 -13.83
N ALA A 136 -13.61 -0.89 -15.06
CA ALA A 136 -14.85 -0.15 -15.31
C ALA A 136 -16.04 -0.82 -14.63
N ALA A 137 -16.21 -2.14 -14.79
CA ALA A 137 -17.29 -2.91 -14.16
C ALA A 137 -17.22 -2.87 -12.63
N MET A 138 -16.03 -3.04 -12.06
CA MET A 138 -15.82 -2.94 -10.61
C MET A 138 -16.12 -1.55 -10.06
N LEU A 139 -15.73 -0.48 -10.79
CA LEU A 139 -15.98 0.90 -10.37
C LEU A 139 -17.46 1.27 -10.40
N GLU A 140 -18.28 0.67 -11.24
CA GLU A 140 -19.74 0.85 -11.23
C GLU A 140 -20.36 0.31 -9.92
N GLU A 141 -20.00 -0.93 -9.54
CA GLU A 141 -20.46 -1.52 -8.28
C GLU A 141 -19.90 -0.80 -7.05
N LEU A 142 -18.63 -0.42 -7.09
CA LEU A 142 -18.01 0.39 -6.05
C LEU A 142 -18.72 1.75 -5.87
N ASN A 143 -19.06 2.40 -6.97
CA ASN A 143 -19.77 3.66 -6.95
C ASN A 143 -21.20 3.50 -6.40
N THR A 144 -21.88 2.42 -6.74
CA THR A 144 -23.18 2.04 -6.19
C THR A 144 -23.08 1.83 -4.67
N PHE A 145 -22.07 1.12 -4.19
CA PHE A 145 -21.80 0.98 -2.76
C PHE A 145 -21.49 2.33 -2.10
N ALA A 146 -20.61 3.13 -2.70
CA ALA A 146 -20.18 4.42 -2.16
C ALA A 146 -21.34 5.41 -2.00
N ARG A 147 -22.29 5.40 -2.93
CA ARG A 147 -23.49 6.25 -2.86
C ARG A 147 -24.41 5.93 -1.66
N GLN A 148 -24.31 4.73 -1.11
CA GLN A 148 -25.02 4.32 0.10
C GLN A 148 -24.32 4.80 1.39
N GLN A 149 -23.09 5.33 1.27
CA GLN A 149 -22.33 5.84 2.41
C GLN A 149 -22.38 7.37 2.44
N ARG A 150 -22.24 7.94 3.66
CA ARG A 150 -22.08 9.40 3.84
C ARG A 150 -20.64 9.83 3.55
N LEU A 151 -19.68 8.98 3.93
CA LEU A 151 -18.27 9.16 3.63
C LEU A 151 -17.75 7.84 3.04
N MET A 152 -16.99 7.93 1.97
CA MET A 152 -16.27 6.80 1.39
C MET A 152 -14.81 7.17 1.22
N PHE A 153 -13.92 6.35 1.75
CA PHE A 153 -12.47 6.49 1.61
C PHE A 153 -11.92 5.30 0.84
N ILE A 154 -11.10 5.58 -0.16
CA ILE A 154 -10.50 4.56 -1.01
C ILE A 154 -8.99 4.81 -1.07
N GLN A 155 -8.24 3.79 -0.69
CA GLN A 155 -6.81 3.68 -0.92
C GLN A 155 -6.61 2.67 -2.04
N PRO A 156 -6.21 3.09 -3.25
CA PRO A 156 -5.90 2.15 -4.32
C PRO A 156 -4.70 1.26 -3.99
N PRO A 157 -4.54 0.11 -4.67
CA PRO A 157 -3.31 -0.69 -4.61
C PRO A 157 -2.11 0.12 -5.07
N GLU A 158 -0.91 -0.30 -4.69
CA GLU A 158 0.31 0.51 -4.80
C GLU A 158 0.69 0.96 -6.21
N HIS A 159 0.41 0.15 -7.21
CA HIS A 159 0.74 0.45 -8.61
C HIS A 159 -0.47 0.89 -9.44
N ALA A 160 -1.65 1.00 -8.81
CA ALA A 160 -2.92 1.24 -9.49
C ALA A 160 -3.27 2.75 -9.57
N HIS A 161 -2.43 3.54 -10.24
CA HIS A 161 -2.69 4.96 -10.52
C HIS A 161 -3.96 5.15 -11.36
N ASP A 162 -4.22 4.22 -12.28
CA ASP A 162 -5.42 4.16 -13.11
C ASP A 162 -6.72 4.13 -12.28
N VAL A 163 -6.70 3.47 -11.12
CA VAL A 163 -7.84 3.45 -10.19
C VAL A 163 -8.11 4.84 -9.61
N SER A 164 -7.06 5.55 -9.16
CA SER A 164 -7.20 6.94 -8.67
C SER A 164 -7.77 7.86 -9.73
N GLU A 165 -7.21 7.83 -10.93
CA GLU A 165 -7.62 8.67 -12.06
C GLU A 165 -9.08 8.40 -12.46
N ALA A 166 -9.44 7.11 -12.57
CA ALA A 166 -10.80 6.71 -12.92
C ALA A 166 -11.83 7.09 -11.85
N LEU A 167 -11.47 7.10 -10.55
CA LEU A 167 -12.33 7.56 -9.47
C LEU A 167 -12.46 9.08 -9.45
N LEU A 168 -11.36 9.81 -9.66
CA LEU A 168 -11.40 11.28 -9.78
C LEU A 168 -12.30 11.72 -10.92
N ALA A 169 -12.23 11.05 -12.08
CA ALA A 169 -13.12 11.30 -13.22
C ALA A 169 -14.61 11.02 -12.90
N ARG A 170 -14.92 10.23 -11.88
CA ARG A 170 -16.27 9.91 -11.39
C ARG A 170 -16.78 10.81 -10.26
N GLY A 171 -16.07 11.91 -9.97
CA GLY A 171 -16.46 12.91 -8.98
C GLY A 171 -15.99 12.63 -7.56
N TYR A 172 -15.09 11.68 -7.36
CA TYR A 172 -14.28 11.60 -6.13
C TYR A 172 -13.26 12.73 -6.13
N ARG A 173 -12.67 13.00 -4.98
CA ARG A 173 -11.61 14.00 -4.82
C ARG A 173 -10.43 13.41 -4.05
N PRO A 174 -9.23 14.01 -4.11
CA PRO A 174 -8.12 13.63 -3.24
C PRO A 174 -8.54 13.67 -1.77
N SER A 175 -8.17 12.63 -1.03
CA SER A 175 -8.60 12.49 0.36
C SER A 175 -7.87 13.46 1.28
N LYS A 176 -8.63 14.19 2.08
CA LYS A 176 -8.12 15.04 3.18
C LYS A 176 -8.07 14.29 4.52
N ALA A 177 -8.59 13.07 4.57
CA ALA A 177 -8.73 12.31 5.81
C ALA A 177 -7.39 11.89 6.42
N GLY A 178 -6.33 11.74 5.62
CA GLY A 178 -5.03 11.24 6.09
C GLY A 178 -5.15 9.85 6.74
N VAL A 179 -6.03 8.99 6.20
CA VAL A 179 -6.23 7.61 6.68
C VAL A 179 -5.17 6.64 6.16
N ALA A 180 -4.49 7.02 5.09
CA ALA A 180 -3.40 6.28 4.50
C ALA A 180 -2.16 7.19 4.35
N PRO A 181 -0.94 6.64 4.41
CA PRO A 181 0.27 7.39 4.12
C PRO A 181 0.31 7.79 2.64
N ALA A 182 0.99 8.90 2.33
CA ALA A 182 1.18 9.36 0.95
C ALA A 182 2.18 8.48 0.18
N GLY A 183 3.05 7.81 0.89
CA GLY A 183 4.03 6.88 0.34
C GLY A 183 4.85 6.23 1.44
N SER A 184 5.86 5.48 1.07
CA SER A 184 6.71 4.74 1.99
C SER A 184 8.19 4.78 1.59
N TYR A 185 9.02 4.09 2.39
CA TYR A 185 10.42 3.84 2.09
C TYR A 185 10.65 2.34 2.00
N ARG A 186 11.16 1.85 0.88
CA ARG A 186 11.25 0.43 0.54
C ARG A 186 12.67 0.01 0.27
N LEU A 187 13.01 -1.17 0.72
CA LEU A 187 14.25 -1.85 0.41
C LEU A 187 13.97 -2.99 -0.56
N ASP A 188 14.69 -3.01 -1.67
CA ASP A 188 14.73 -4.14 -2.60
C ASP A 188 15.48 -5.30 -1.93
N LEU A 189 14.86 -6.47 -1.89
CA LEU A 189 15.42 -7.70 -1.32
C LEU A 189 15.91 -8.66 -2.41
N THR A 190 15.80 -8.32 -3.69
CA THR A 190 16.25 -9.22 -4.77
C THR A 190 17.76 -9.40 -4.83
N PRO A 191 18.63 -8.38 -4.53
CA PRO A 191 20.07 -8.56 -4.55
C PRO A 191 20.57 -9.52 -3.44
N PRO A 192 21.78 -10.09 -3.55
CA PRO A 192 22.41 -10.84 -2.48
C PRO A 192 22.49 -10.08 -1.16
N LEU A 193 22.43 -10.80 -0.03
CA LEU A 193 22.38 -10.18 1.31
C LEU A 193 23.59 -9.26 1.59
N GLU A 194 24.76 -9.65 1.09
CA GLU A 194 26.00 -8.88 1.20
C GLU A 194 25.91 -7.56 0.43
N GLU A 195 25.28 -7.56 -0.73
CA GLU A 195 25.06 -6.36 -1.54
C GLU A 195 24.06 -5.43 -0.86
N ILE A 196 22.95 -5.96 -0.37
CA ILE A 196 21.98 -5.20 0.44
C ILE A 196 22.71 -4.54 1.63
N ARG A 197 23.50 -5.30 2.37
CA ARG A 197 24.29 -4.80 3.50
C ARG A 197 25.35 -3.77 3.07
N ALA A 198 26.00 -3.97 1.92
CA ALA A 198 26.97 -3.02 1.38
C ALA A 198 26.36 -1.64 1.09
N GLY A 199 25.08 -1.60 0.75
CA GLY A 199 24.31 -0.36 0.56
C GLY A 199 24.03 0.42 1.85
N PHE A 200 24.07 -0.20 3.01
CA PHE A 200 23.75 0.47 4.27
C PHE A 200 24.70 1.63 4.58
N SER A 201 24.25 2.58 5.39
CA SER A 201 25.11 3.63 5.91
C SER A 201 26.34 3.05 6.64
N LYS A 202 27.46 3.76 6.63
CA LYS A 202 28.71 3.35 7.32
C LYS A 202 28.45 2.97 8.79
N ARG A 203 27.60 3.77 9.46
CA ARG A 203 27.22 3.53 10.87
C ARG A 203 26.48 2.21 11.02
N LEU A 204 25.46 1.93 10.18
CA LEU A 204 24.66 0.73 10.26
C LEU A 204 25.49 -0.51 9.93
N LYS A 205 26.35 -0.48 8.90
CA LYS A 205 27.30 -1.55 8.59
C LYS A 205 28.19 -1.90 9.78
N SER A 206 28.70 -0.90 10.47
CA SER A 206 29.52 -1.11 11.67
C SER A 206 28.70 -1.79 12.79
N TRP A 207 27.43 -1.46 12.94
CA TRP A 207 26.57 -2.09 13.94
C TRP A 207 26.27 -3.57 13.62
N THR A 208 26.06 -3.94 12.36
CA THR A 208 25.77 -5.35 11.98
C THR A 208 26.84 -6.34 12.47
N ASN A 209 28.07 -5.88 12.69
CA ASN A 209 29.18 -6.71 13.19
C ASN A 209 29.35 -6.64 14.72
N ARG A 210 28.66 -5.74 15.41
CA ARG A 210 28.93 -5.47 16.84
C ARG A 210 27.77 -5.77 17.76
N TRP A 211 26.56 -5.94 17.24
CA TRP A 211 25.38 -6.15 18.08
C TRP A 211 25.55 -7.32 19.04
N GLU A 212 25.99 -8.49 18.53
CA GLU A 212 26.18 -9.67 19.36
C GLU A 212 27.19 -9.45 20.49
N SER A 213 28.35 -8.84 20.21
CA SER A 213 29.35 -8.51 21.22
C SER A 213 28.90 -7.45 22.23
N LYS A 214 27.81 -6.73 21.94
CA LYS A 214 27.15 -5.77 22.82
C LYS A 214 25.93 -6.34 23.55
N GLY A 215 25.77 -7.67 23.51
CA GLY A 215 24.64 -8.36 24.14
C GLY A 215 23.29 -8.15 23.43
N VAL A 216 23.28 -7.61 22.21
CA VAL A 216 22.05 -7.45 21.42
C VAL A 216 21.76 -8.74 20.68
N ARG A 217 20.59 -9.31 20.91
CA ARG A 217 20.07 -10.48 20.21
C ARG A 217 18.67 -10.20 19.68
N VAL A 218 18.31 -10.86 18.58
CA VAL A 218 16.96 -10.80 18.04
C VAL A 218 16.43 -12.22 17.90
N ARG A 219 15.22 -12.45 18.38
CA ARG A 219 14.52 -13.73 18.27
C ARG A 219 13.16 -13.56 17.59
N HIS A 220 12.63 -14.65 17.06
CA HIS A 220 11.22 -14.74 16.73
C HIS A 220 10.40 -14.68 18.02
N GLY A 221 9.31 -13.89 17.96
CA GLY A 221 8.32 -13.83 19.02
C GLY A 221 7.09 -14.66 18.69
N ASP A 222 6.22 -14.81 19.67
CA ASP A 222 4.94 -15.49 19.55
C ASP A 222 3.81 -14.68 20.23
N GLU A 223 2.60 -15.24 20.33
CA GLU A 223 1.44 -14.58 20.93
C GLU A 223 1.67 -14.15 22.37
N ARG A 224 2.54 -14.82 23.12
CA ARG A 224 2.89 -14.48 24.50
C ARG A 224 3.70 -13.17 24.61
N ASP A 225 4.37 -12.76 23.52
CA ASP A 225 5.12 -11.50 23.45
C ASP A 225 4.25 -10.29 23.10
N LEU A 226 2.96 -10.45 22.76
CA LEU A 226 2.09 -9.33 22.36
C LEU A 226 1.84 -8.32 23.49
N PRO A 227 1.69 -8.70 24.77
CA PRO A 227 1.65 -7.72 25.87
C PRO A 227 2.94 -6.89 25.98
N LEU A 228 4.11 -7.51 25.78
CA LEU A 228 5.39 -6.82 25.72
C LEU A 228 5.43 -5.81 24.56
N LEU A 229 5.04 -6.22 23.35
CA LEU A 229 4.95 -5.31 22.21
C LEU A 229 4.11 -4.08 22.54
N LEU A 230 2.93 -4.26 23.15
CA LEU A 230 2.05 -3.15 23.51
C LEU A 230 2.67 -2.22 24.57
N SER A 231 3.38 -2.77 25.57
CA SER A 231 4.15 -1.99 26.53
C SER A 231 5.22 -1.13 25.85
N LEU A 232 6.01 -1.71 24.94
CA LEU A 232 7.02 -1.00 24.16
C LEU A 232 6.40 0.05 23.22
N MET A 233 5.24 -0.24 22.64
CA MET A 233 4.47 0.73 21.85
C MET A 233 3.94 1.88 22.71
N ALA A 234 3.48 1.62 23.95
CA ALA A 234 3.04 2.68 24.87
C ALA A 234 4.19 3.62 25.18
N HIS A 235 5.36 3.07 25.51
CA HIS A 235 6.57 3.86 25.77
C HIS A 235 7.00 4.71 24.54
N THR A 236 6.95 4.13 23.34
CA THR A 236 7.19 4.87 22.11
C THR A 236 6.11 5.95 21.89
N GLY A 237 4.85 5.63 22.18
CA GLY A 237 3.70 6.50 22.02
C GLY A 237 3.73 7.74 22.91
N GLU A 238 4.24 7.62 24.14
CA GLU A 238 4.45 8.77 25.04
C GLU A 238 5.35 9.84 24.41
N ARG A 239 6.38 9.42 23.67
CA ARG A 239 7.32 10.31 23.00
C ARG A 239 6.82 10.82 21.65
N GLN A 240 6.02 10.04 20.94
CA GLN A 240 5.57 10.34 19.58
C GLN A 240 4.11 10.80 19.50
N GLY A 241 3.36 10.78 20.60
CA GLY A 241 1.98 11.28 20.69
C GLY A 241 0.93 10.33 20.11
N PHE A 242 1.12 9.01 20.17
CA PHE A 242 0.11 8.03 19.78
C PHE A 242 -0.22 7.05 20.92
N ARG A 243 -1.33 6.33 20.78
CA ARG A 243 -1.72 5.24 21.69
C ARG A 243 -1.65 3.90 20.97
N PRO A 244 -1.15 2.84 21.63
CA PRO A 244 -1.21 1.50 21.07
C PRO A 244 -2.67 1.04 20.92
N PRO A 245 -2.94 0.14 19.96
CA PRO A 245 -4.24 -0.49 19.82
C PRO A 245 -4.55 -1.39 21.04
N PRO A 246 -5.83 -1.75 21.28
CA PRO A 246 -6.19 -2.70 22.32
C PRO A 246 -5.53 -4.07 22.13
N LEU A 247 -5.17 -4.76 23.23
CA LEU A 247 -4.55 -6.09 23.18
C LEU A 247 -5.38 -7.09 22.35
N ALA A 248 -6.70 -7.13 22.54
CA ALA A 248 -7.57 -8.03 21.80
C ALA A 248 -7.50 -7.80 20.27
N TYR A 249 -7.30 -6.57 19.83
CA TYR A 249 -7.11 -6.26 18.41
C TYR A 249 -5.78 -6.84 17.90
N VAL A 250 -4.69 -6.65 18.66
CA VAL A 250 -3.35 -7.13 18.27
C VAL A 250 -3.29 -8.64 18.28
N GLN A 251 -3.88 -9.29 19.29
CA GLN A 251 -4.01 -10.74 19.37
C GLN A 251 -4.78 -11.31 18.19
N THR A 252 -5.94 -10.73 17.86
CA THR A 252 -6.73 -11.19 16.71
C THR A 252 -5.96 -10.98 15.41
N LEU A 253 -5.33 -9.81 15.21
CA LEU A 253 -4.51 -9.54 14.03
C LEU A 253 -3.39 -10.57 13.88
N TYR A 254 -2.63 -10.78 14.94
CA TYR A 254 -1.49 -11.70 14.92
C TYR A 254 -1.92 -13.15 14.68
N ARG A 255 -2.97 -13.61 15.37
CA ARG A 255 -3.49 -14.97 15.23
C ARG A 255 -4.07 -15.22 13.84
N GLU A 256 -4.99 -14.37 13.37
CA GLU A 256 -5.67 -14.57 12.09
C GLU A 256 -4.69 -14.51 10.90
N LEU A 257 -3.77 -13.54 10.90
CA LEU A 257 -2.75 -13.46 9.86
C LEU A 257 -1.63 -14.51 10.04
N GLY A 258 -1.27 -14.82 11.28
CA GLY A 258 -0.25 -15.83 11.59
C GLY A 258 -0.64 -17.24 11.16
N GLN A 259 -1.91 -17.62 11.31
CA GLN A 259 -2.43 -18.91 10.83
C GLN A 259 -2.31 -19.06 9.30
N LEU A 260 -2.33 -17.96 8.57
CA LEU A 260 -2.12 -17.92 7.13
C LEU A 260 -0.63 -17.76 6.73
N GLY A 261 0.30 -17.65 7.71
CA GLY A 261 1.69 -17.32 7.44
C GLY A 261 1.94 -15.86 7.05
N ASN A 262 0.93 -14.98 7.20
CA ASN A 262 0.98 -13.58 6.76
C ASN A 262 1.36 -12.58 7.86
N ALA A 263 1.80 -13.04 9.03
CA ALA A 263 2.35 -12.22 10.09
C ALA A 263 3.53 -12.89 10.78
N ALA A 264 4.53 -12.10 11.21
CA ALA A 264 5.63 -12.54 12.03
C ALA A 264 5.94 -11.46 13.09
N LEU A 265 6.43 -11.90 14.26
CA LEU A 265 6.87 -11.04 15.36
C LEU A 265 8.34 -11.25 15.60
N PHE A 266 9.08 -10.17 15.76
CA PHE A 266 10.51 -10.17 16.11
C PHE A 266 10.70 -9.38 17.41
N VAL A 267 11.53 -9.92 18.30
CA VAL A 267 11.84 -9.31 19.60
C VAL A 267 13.34 -9.07 19.70
N GLY A 268 13.72 -7.81 19.93
CA GLY A 268 15.10 -7.40 20.16
C GLY A 268 15.39 -7.27 21.65
N GLU A 269 16.46 -7.95 22.10
CA GLU A 269 16.88 -8.05 23.49
C GLU A 269 18.29 -7.48 23.68
N VAL A 270 18.53 -6.91 24.86
CA VAL A 270 19.86 -6.52 25.33
C VAL A 270 20.15 -7.27 26.62
N ASN A 271 21.18 -8.12 26.62
CA ASN A 271 21.53 -8.96 27.77
C ASN A 271 20.34 -9.76 28.33
N GLY A 272 19.49 -10.28 27.44
CA GLY A 272 18.29 -11.05 27.81
C GLY A 272 17.06 -10.24 28.19
N VAL A 273 17.15 -8.91 28.19
CA VAL A 273 16.00 -8.01 28.46
C VAL A 273 15.42 -7.51 27.13
N ALA A 274 14.15 -7.79 26.89
CA ALA A 274 13.48 -7.35 25.67
C ALA A 274 13.21 -5.83 25.70
N VAL A 275 13.69 -5.12 24.66
CA VAL A 275 13.63 -3.65 24.55
C VAL A 275 13.06 -3.17 23.25
N SER A 276 12.89 -4.03 22.24
CA SER A 276 12.27 -3.71 20.96
C SER A 276 11.41 -4.86 20.49
N ALA A 277 10.28 -4.58 19.84
CA ALA A 277 9.48 -5.62 19.21
C ALA A 277 8.77 -5.02 17.97
N ASP A 278 8.76 -5.79 16.86
CA ASP A 278 8.12 -5.42 15.60
C ASP A 278 7.27 -6.57 15.07
N VAL A 279 6.01 -6.31 14.78
CA VAL A 279 5.14 -7.17 13.95
C VAL A 279 5.23 -6.72 12.51
N VAL A 280 5.55 -7.65 11.64
CA VAL A 280 5.48 -7.47 10.18
C VAL A 280 4.34 -8.28 9.60
N THR A 281 3.82 -7.84 8.47
CA THR A 281 2.84 -8.58 7.66
C THR A 281 3.38 -8.80 6.26
N VAL A 282 2.94 -9.87 5.59
CA VAL A 282 3.39 -10.22 4.25
C VAL A 282 2.21 -10.40 3.31
N CYS A 283 2.27 -9.81 2.12
CA CYS A 283 1.27 -9.92 1.08
C CYS A 283 1.85 -9.45 -0.26
N GLY A 284 1.49 -10.09 -1.36
CA GLY A 284 1.90 -9.67 -2.70
C GLY A 284 3.42 -9.51 -2.87
N GLY A 285 4.21 -10.44 -2.34
CA GLY A 285 5.68 -10.41 -2.42
C GLY A 285 6.37 -9.40 -1.50
N MET A 286 5.61 -8.68 -0.67
CA MET A 286 6.13 -7.60 0.19
C MET A 286 6.01 -7.92 1.68
N VAL A 287 7.07 -7.63 2.43
CA VAL A 287 7.06 -7.56 3.89
C VAL A 287 6.82 -6.12 4.32
N ARG A 288 5.85 -5.88 5.19
CA ARG A 288 5.49 -4.53 5.66
C ARG A 288 5.52 -4.44 7.17
N GLY A 289 6.23 -3.44 7.73
CA GLY A 289 6.16 -3.10 9.14
C GLY A 289 4.73 -2.68 9.52
N ARG A 290 4.13 -3.38 10.50
CA ARG A 290 2.73 -3.14 10.88
C ARG A 290 2.60 -2.48 12.26
N LEU A 291 3.25 -3.03 13.25
CA LEU A 291 3.29 -2.53 14.62
C LEU A 291 4.70 -2.62 15.14
N GLY A 292 5.15 -1.62 15.89
CA GLY A 292 6.49 -1.66 16.47
C GLY A 292 6.60 -0.77 17.70
N GLY A 293 7.43 -1.21 18.65
CA GLY A 293 7.72 -0.48 19.87
C GLY A 293 9.16 -0.63 20.31
N PHE A 294 9.66 0.40 20.97
CA PHE A 294 11.05 0.44 21.45
C PHE A 294 11.16 1.24 22.74
N ASN A 295 11.79 0.63 23.74
CA ASN A 295 12.30 1.31 24.92
C ASN A 295 13.77 1.67 24.70
N GLY A 296 14.02 2.94 24.44
CA GLY A 296 15.37 3.48 24.22
C GLY A 296 15.96 4.21 25.40
N ASP A 297 15.53 3.91 26.62
CA ASP A 297 16.04 4.57 27.83
C ASP A 297 17.47 4.14 28.14
N GLY A 298 18.26 5.06 28.66
CA GLY A 298 19.63 4.82 29.08
C GLY A 298 20.55 4.35 27.94
N GLU A 299 21.34 3.31 28.23
CA GLU A 299 22.33 2.76 27.28
C GLU A 299 21.68 2.03 26.09
N THR A 300 20.46 1.48 26.25
CA THR A 300 19.76 0.77 25.14
C THR A 300 19.51 1.67 23.95
N GLY A 301 19.26 2.96 24.17
CA GLY A 301 19.10 3.96 23.11
C GLY A 301 20.31 4.14 22.20
N LYS A 302 21.51 3.83 22.70
CA LYS A 302 22.79 3.94 21.95
C LYS A 302 23.07 2.71 21.08
N LEU A 303 22.43 1.56 21.36
CA LEU A 303 22.72 0.26 20.70
C LEU A 303 21.99 0.06 19.37
N SER A 304 21.09 0.97 18.97
CA SER A 304 20.33 0.87 17.73
C SER A 304 19.53 -0.45 17.57
N VAL A 305 18.97 -0.99 18.67
CA VAL A 305 18.27 -2.28 18.70
C VAL A 305 17.14 -2.39 17.64
N PRO A 306 16.32 -1.35 17.38
CA PRO A 306 15.34 -1.44 16.29
C PRO A 306 15.96 -1.67 14.90
N ALA A 307 17.20 -1.24 14.69
CA ALA A 307 17.91 -1.52 13.44
C ALA A 307 18.42 -2.98 13.40
N ALA A 308 18.78 -3.57 14.54
CA ALA A 308 19.09 -5.00 14.62
C ALA A 308 17.85 -5.85 14.30
N VAL A 309 16.69 -5.51 14.87
CA VAL A 309 15.41 -6.18 14.56
C VAL A 309 15.11 -6.09 13.06
N ARG A 310 15.25 -4.92 12.44
CA ARG A 310 15.03 -4.77 11.00
C ARG A 310 16.03 -5.56 10.15
N TRP A 311 17.27 -5.68 10.60
CA TRP A 311 18.25 -6.50 9.90
C TRP A 311 17.88 -8.00 9.95
N GLU A 312 17.39 -8.50 11.07
CA GLU A 312 16.86 -9.88 11.16
C GLU A 312 15.62 -10.06 10.29
N ILE A 313 14.70 -9.07 10.24
CA ILE A 313 13.55 -9.09 9.34
C ILE A 313 14.00 -9.14 7.86
N ILE A 314 15.05 -8.38 7.48
CA ILE A 314 15.61 -8.42 6.12
C ILE A 314 16.14 -9.82 5.77
N LYS A 315 16.91 -10.43 6.65
CA LYS A 315 17.44 -11.80 6.46
C LYS A 315 16.29 -12.81 6.31
N TRP A 316 15.37 -12.80 7.25
CA TRP A 316 14.19 -13.66 7.25
C TRP A 316 13.32 -13.48 6.00
N ALA A 317 13.13 -12.25 5.57
CA ALA A 317 12.32 -11.94 4.39
C ALA A 317 12.99 -12.46 3.10
N LYS A 318 14.30 -12.26 2.99
CA LYS A 318 15.07 -12.74 1.86
C LYS A 318 15.12 -14.28 1.77
N GLU A 319 15.33 -14.97 2.89
CA GLU A 319 15.29 -16.44 2.96
C GLU A 319 13.97 -17.04 2.48
N ARG A 320 12.87 -16.27 2.60
CA ARG A 320 11.51 -16.65 2.17
C ARG A 320 11.15 -16.18 0.76
N GLY A 321 12.09 -15.54 0.05
CA GLY A 321 11.89 -15.10 -1.32
C GLY A 321 10.97 -13.87 -1.48
N TYR A 322 10.76 -13.07 -0.42
CA TYR A 322 10.06 -11.80 -0.57
C TYR A 322 10.90 -10.78 -1.34
N HIS A 323 10.25 -9.95 -2.14
CA HIS A 323 10.92 -9.02 -3.05
C HIS A 323 11.24 -7.67 -2.39
N TYR A 324 10.40 -7.21 -1.46
CA TYR A 324 10.53 -5.89 -0.85
C TYR A 324 10.26 -5.91 0.65
N LEU A 325 11.01 -5.07 1.38
CA LEU A 325 10.67 -4.66 2.74
C LEU A 325 10.23 -3.20 2.75
N ASP A 326 8.98 -2.97 3.16
CA ASP A 326 8.42 -1.64 3.36
C ASP A 326 8.59 -1.21 4.83
N PHE A 327 9.41 -0.19 5.07
CA PHE A 327 9.66 0.37 6.40
C PHE A 327 8.51 1.25 6.93
N GLY A 328 7.40 1.36 6.18
CA GLY A 328 6.25 2.16 6.53
C GLY A 328 6.31 3.61 6.09
N GLY A 329 5.22 4.31 6.30
CA GLY A 329 4.93 5.61 5.73
C GLY A 329 6.00 6.67 5.90
N LEU A 330 6.13 7.51 4.87
CA LEU A 330 6.87 8.77 4.89
C LEU A 330 5.89 9.95 4.85
N PRO A 331 6.22 11.07 5.53
CA PRO A 331 5.49 12.32 5.36
C PRO A 331 5.54 12.83 3.91
N GLU A 332 4.46 13.45 3.43
CA GLU A 332 4.39 14.02 2.07
C GLU A 332 5.57 14.96 1.76
N ARG A 333 5.96 15.81 2.73
CA ARG A 333 7.12 16.70 2.57
C ARG A 333 8.40 15.92 2.24
N MET A 334 8.65 14.81 2.95
CA MET A 334 9.85 13.98 2.67
C MET A 334 9.78 13.34 1.29
N LEU A 335 8.61 12.87 0.87
CA LEU A 335 8.44 12.30 -0.47
C LEU A 335 8.69 13.34 -1.55
N THR A 336 8.14 14.56 -1.39
CA THR A 336 8.39 15.69 -2.29
C THR A 336 9.88 16.04 -2.35
N ASP A 337 10.54 16.14 -1.19
CA ASP A 337 11.96 16.44 -1.14
C ASP A 337 12.80 15.37 -1.84
N MET A 338 12.51 14.08 -1.57
CA MET A 338 13.30 12.96 -2.10
C MET A 338 13.00 12.66 -3.58
N ILE A 339 11.72 12.63 -3.99
CA ILE A 339 11.31 12.21 -5.33
C ILE A 339 11.35 13.38 -6.31
N ASP A 340 10.81 14.54 -5.90
CA ASP A 340 10.59 15.65 -6.83
C ASP A 340 11.78 16.64 -6.85
N ARG A 341 12.56 16.73 -5.74
CA ARG A 341 13.67 17.65 -5.59
C ARG A 341 15.05 16.98 -5.51
N GLY A 342 15.11 15.66 -5.41
CA GLY A 342 16.38 14.92 -5.28
C GLY A 342 17.13 15.17 -3.96
N ILE A 343 16.45 15.63 -2.90
CA ILE A 343 17.03 15.85 -1.59
C ILE A 343 16.98 14.55 -0.80
N HIS A 344 18.13 13.98 -0.47
CA HIS A 344 18.19 12.66 0.19
C HIS A 344 18.47 12.73 1.70
N THR A 345 18.79 13.91 2.24
CA THR A 345 19.05 14.13 3.67
C THR A 345 18.57 15.51 4.11
N SER A 346 17.99 15.60 5.30
CA SER A 346 17.66 16.88 5.95
C SER A 346 17.54 16.66 7.46
N ASP A 347 18.10 17.60 8.25
CA ASP A 347 17.95 17.57 9.70
C ASP A 347 16.55 17.96 10.17
N GLU A 348 15.76 18.60 9.33
CA GLU A 348 14.37 18.95 9.59
C GLU A 348 13.44 17.73 9.55
N TRP A 349 13.88 16.61 8.97
CA TRP A 349 13.08 15.39 8.91
C TRP A 349 13.01 14.70 10.28
N PRO A 350 11.86 14.13 10.65
CA PRO A 350 11.73 13.45 11.94
C PRO A 350 12.74 12.30 12.08
N SER A 351 13.33 12.18 13.27
CA SER A 351 14.38 11.18 13.53
C SER A 351 13.94 9.73 13.27
N ALA A 352 12.68 9.40 13.55
CA ALA A 352 12.12 8.09 13.28
C ALA A 352 12.15 7.73 11.79
N GLN A 353 11.86 8.69 10.90
CA GLN A 353 11.92 8.49 9.45
C GLN A 353 13.36 8.47 8.95
N ARG A 354 14.21 9.37 9.47
CA ARG A 354 15.65 9.36 9.13
C ARG A 354 16.32 8.02 9.45
N SER A 355 15.87 7.32 10.49
CA SER A 355 16.41 5.99 10.82
C SER A 355 16.18 4.93 9.75
N LYS A 356 15.14 5.09 8.90
CA LYS A 356 14.86 4.18 7.79
C LYS A 356 15.87 4.35 6.65
N LEU A 357 16.36 5.57 6.44
CA LEU A 357 17.28 5.91 5.35
C LEU A 357 18.64 5.21 5.48
N GLN A 358 19.01 4.75 6.68
CA GLN A 358 20.26 4.03 6.92
C GLN A 358 20.34 2.70 6.15
N PHE A 359 19.19 2.14 5.74
CA PHE A 359 19.08 0.88 5.01
C PHE A 359 19.23 1.04 3.48
N ASN A 360 19.41 2.27 2.97
CA ASN A 360 19.58 2.56 1.54
C ASN A 360 18.44 2.02 0.65
N GLY A 361 17.21 2.18 1.11
CA GLY A 361 16.03 1.90 0.30
C GLY A 361 15.71 3.05 -0.66
N THR A 362 14.54 2.98 -1.29
CA THR A 362 14.01 3.98 -2.20
C THR A 362 12.68 4.55 -1.70
N PRO A 363 12.43 5.87 -1.86
CA PRO A 363 11.12 6.43 -1.59
C PRO A 363 10.11 5.94 -2.65
N PHE A 364 8.91 5.64 -2.21
CA PHE A 364 7.82 5.19 -3.08
C PHE A 364 6.56 6.00 -2.78
N ARG A 365 6.00 6.66 -3.79
CA ARG A 365 4.75 7.42 -3.68
C ARG A 365 3.57 6.52 -4.04
N TYR A 366 2.58 6.43 -3.14
CA TYR A 366 1.35 5.70 -3.41
C TYR A 366 0.45 6.45 -4.39
N PRO A 367 -0.43 5.74 -5.13
CA PRO A 367 -1.53 6.38 -5.84
C PRO A 367 -2.35 7.26 -4.90
N THR A 368 -2.83 8.38 -5.39
CA THR A 368 -3.58 9.35 -4.60
C THR A 368 -4.80 8.71 -3.93
N PRO A 369 -4.88 8.67 -2.60
CA PRO A 369 -6.09 8.24 -1.90
C PRO A 369 -7.25 9.18 -2.25
N VAL A 370 -8.43 8.62 -2.47
CA VAL A 370 -9.60 9.43 -2.84
C VAL A 370 -10.73 9.27 -1.84
N GLU A 371 -11.60 10.27 -1.80
CA GLU A 371 -12.78 10.27 -0.94
C GLU A 371 -14.02 10.79 -1.65
N LEU A 372 -15.19 10.31 -1.21
CA LEU A 372 -16.48 10.83 -1.57
C LEU A 372 -17.24 11.20 -0.30
N VAL A 373 -17.63 12.47 -0.15
CA VAL A 373 -18.35 12.99 1.02
C VAL A 373 -19.72 13.53 0.56
N ARG A 374 -20.79 13.00 1.16
CA ARG A 374 -22.19 13.30 0.79
C ARG A 374 -23.08 13.43 2.04
N PRO A 375 -24.09 14.28 2.07
CA PRO A 375 -24.44 15.32 1.07
C PRO A 375 -23.49 16.52 1.10
N THR A 376 -23.74 17.51 0.27
CA THR A 376 -22.90 18.72 0.16
C THR A 376 -22.71 19.44 1.50
N VAL A 377 -23.75 19.50 2.33
CA VAL A 377 -23.66 20.12 3.67
C VAL A 377 -22.63 19.38 4.55
N LEU A 378 -22.65 18.05 4.56
CA LEU A 378 -21.64 17.27 5.29
C LEU A 378 -20.24 17.50 4.72
N ARG A 379 -20.13 17.66 3.39
CA ARG A 379 -18.85 17.98 2.75
C ARG A 379 -18.30 19.33 3.21
N LEU A 380 -19.13 20.36 3.27
CA LEU A 380 -18.72 21.70 3.73
C LEU A 380 -18.26 21.68 5.19
N THR A 381 -19.02 21.00 6.07
CA THR A 381 -18.63 20.84 7.49
C THR A 381 -17.36 20.02 7.67
N TYR A 382 -17.20 18.97 6.87
CA TYR A 382 -15.97 18.15 6.86
C TYR A 382 -14.77 18.98 6.37
N ASP A 383 -14.92 19.76 5.29
CA ASP A 383 -13.88 20.63 4.75
C ASP A 383 -13.47 21.71 5.75
N TRP A 384 -14.46 22.35 6.39
CA TRP A 384 -14.18 23.30 7.46
C TRP A 384 -13.43 22.63 8.62
N GLY A 385 -13.90 21.45 9.07
CA GLY A 385 -13.28 20.69 10.15
C GLY A 385 -11.82 20.26 9.86
N THR A 386 -11.51 19.91 8.60
CA THR A 386 -10.14 19.54 8.19
C THR A 386 -9.21 20.75 8.01
N SER A 387 -9.75 21.96 7.83
CA SER A 387 -9.00 23.19 7.57
C SER A 387 -8.74 24.02 8.83
N HIS A 388 -9.43 23.78 9.96
CA HIS A 388 -9.30 24.53 11.19
C HIS A 388 -8.75 23.72 12.36
N PRO A 389 -7.90 24.29 13.22
CA PRO A 389 -7.31 23.56 14.36
C PRO A 389 -8.34 22.94 15.31
N SER A 390 -9.48 23.62 15.55
CA SER A 390 -10.57 23.12 16.38
C SER A 390 -11.29 21.93 15.74
N GLY A 391 -11.50 21.99 14.42
CA GLY A 391 -12.13 20.91 13.65
C GLY A 391 -11.19 19.70 13.49
N MET A 392 -9.89 19.91 13.41
CA MET A 392 -8.88 18.86 13.38
C MET A 392 -8.99 17.92 14.58
N ARG A 393 -9.36 18.42 15.78
CA ARG A 393 -9.58 17.58 16.98
C ARG A 393 -10.78 16.64 16.77
N VAL A 394 -11.86 17.13 16.18
CA VAL A 394 -13.05 16.31 15.87
C VAL A 394 -12.70 15.26 14.81
N VAL A 395 -12.02 15.65 13.75
CA VAL A 395 -11.55 14.74 12.70
C VAL A 395 -10.62 13.68 13.29
N GLN A 396 -9.72 14.06 14.19
CA GLN A 396 -8.84 13.11 14.87
C GLN A 396 -9.62 12.13 15.75
N THR A 397 -10.60 12.61 16.53
CA THR A 397 -11.49 11.73 17.31
C THR A 397 -12.23 10.73 16.42
N VAL A 398 -12.73 11.18 15.26
CA VAL A 398 -13.37 10.27 14.28
C VAL A 398 -12.36 9.26 13.74
N LYS A 399 -11.14 9.66 13.42
CA LYS A 399 -10.08 8.75 12.98
C LYS A 399 -9.74 7.69 14.04
N ASP A 400 -9.64 8.08 15.29
CA ASP A 400 -9.33 7.16 16.38
C ASP A 400 -10.45 6.15 16.62
N VAL A 401 -11.70 6.61 16.49
CA VAL A 401 -12.86 5.73 16.49
C VAL A 401 -12.78 4.76 15.30
N LEU A 402 -12.45 5.25 14.10
CA LEU A 402 -12.33 4.43 12.89
C LEU A 402 -11.19 3.40 12.99
N ARG A 403 -10.10 3.75 13.66
CA ARG A 403 -8.98 2.83 13.94
C ARG A 403 -9.31 1.79 15.00
N GLY A 404 -10.41 1.94 15.74
CA GLY A 404 -10.79 1.03 16.82
C GLY A 404 -10.09 1.34 18.14
N VAL A 405 -9.43 2.48 18.26
CA VAL A 405 -8.72 2.93 19.47
C VAL A 405 -9.70 3.69 20.37
N ARG A 406 -10.66 3.01 21.02
CA ARG A 406 -11.55 3.64 22.01
C ARG A 406 -11.11 3.29 23.41
N GLY A 407 -10.36 4.20 24.06
CA GLY A 407 -10.22 4.27 25.52
C GLY A 407 -10.79 5.61 25.99
N ARG A 408 -11.62 5.59 27.02
CA ARG A 408 -12.14 6.80 27.71
C ARG A 408 -10.98 7.67 28.20
N SER A 409 -11.15 8.96 28.01
CA SER A 409 -10.51 10.11 28.66
C SER A 409 -9.40 10.85 27.88
N SER A 410 -9.70 12.13 27.76
CA SER A 410 -8.87 13.35 27.77
C SER A 410 -7.49 13.39 27.05
N GLY A 411 -7.44 14.21 26.00
CA GLY A 411 -6.35 15.17 25.85
C GLY A 411 -4.98 14.66 25.41
N ALA A 412 -4.87 13.71 24.47
CA ALA A 412 -3.57 13.41 23.88
C ALA A 412 -3.63 13.45 22.35
N LYS A 413 -2.66 14.12 21.73
CA LYS A 413 -2.47 14.21 20.28
C LYS A 413 -2.10 12.83 19.71
N TYR A 414 -2.68 12.48 18.55
CA TYR A 414 -2.46 11.22 17.86
C TYR A 414 -1.80 11.46 16.50
N LEU A 415 -0.89 10.57 16.14
CA LEU A 415 -0.29 10.45 14.79
C LEU A 415 -1.09 9.49 13.91
#